data_e7f22139e5b5a17d59a68854a6c79920
#
_entry.id   e7f22139e5b5a17d59a68854a6c79920
#
_cell.length_a   1.000
_cell.length_b   1.000
_cell.length_c   1.000
_cell.angle_alpha   90.00
_cell.angle_beta   90.00
_cell.angle_gamma   90.00
#
_symmetry.space_group_name_H-M   'P 1'
#
loop_
_entity.id
_entity.type
_entity.pdbx_description
1 polymer ?
#
loop_
_entity_poly.entity_id
_entity_poly.type
_entity_poly.pdbx_seq_one_letter_code
_entity_poly.pdbx_strand_id
1 'polypeptide(L)'
;EKPRWVVGIRQHIERRISPKGKSLSLFADDPVVGKYRFSALTTDLNLSAEIIWRIYRGRADCENRIKELKYDFAADSFNMKNFWATEATLNTVMLGFNLISLLRQVLLKTQTGKHVSSEVQHTLKTLRYKLFAKAAYITTESRKSILNLAMAMQHRTWMQGLWDAANSFDLPAKFSPSHSLDSG
;
A
#
# COMPACT_ATOMS: atom_id res chain seq x y z
N GLU A 1 13.82 26.33 27.31
CA GLU A 1 12.72 25.67 26.58
C GLU A 1 12.85 25.98 25.10
N LYS A 2 12.73 24.96 24.24
CA LYS A 2 12.72 25.19 22.79
C LYS A 2 11.39 25.79 22.38
N PRO A 3 11.37 26.82 21.50
CA PRO A 3 10.14 27.40 21.00
C PRO A 3 9.34 26.33 20.24
N ARG A 4 8.03 26.30 20.43
CA ARG A 4 7.10 25.45 19.70
C ARG A 4 6.22 26.32 18.81
N TRP A 5 6.08 25.85 17.57
CA TRP A 5 5.23 26.52 16.59
C TRP A 5 3.85 25.85 16.57
N VAL A 6 2.82 26.64 16.45
CA VAL A 6 1.47 26.14 16.22
C VAL A 6 1.08 26.47 14.77
N VAL A 7 0.80 25.43 14.00
CA VAL A 7 0.42 25.52 12.60
C VAL A 7 -1.07 25.25 12.48
N GLY A 8 -1.84 26.27 12.12
CA GLY A 8 -3.26 26.14 11.80
C GLY A 8 -3.47 25.78 10.35
N ILE A 9 -4.26 24.74 10.07
CA ILE A 9 -4.58 24.28 8.73
C ILE A 9 -6.07 24.36 8.52
N ARG A 10 -6.47 25.00 7.42
CA ARG A 10 -7.84 25.06 6.94
C ARG A 10 -7.96 24.34 5.61
N GLN A 11 -8.73 23.27 5.57
CA GLN A 11 -8.98 22.49 4.36
C GLN A 11 -10.42 22.69 3.90
N HIS A 12 -10.60 23.07 2.64
CA HIS A 12 -11.92 23.13 2.02
C HIS A 12 -12.45 21.71 1.76
N ILE A 13 -13.71 21.46 2.10
CA ILE A 13 -14.36 20.18 1.91
C ILE A 13 -15.40 20.33 0.79
N GLU A 14 -15.08 19.83 -0.39
CA GLU A 14 -15.98 19.91 -1.55
C GLU A 14 -17.19 18.98 -1.39
N ARG A 15 -17.02 17.83 -0.75
CA ARG A 15 -18.07 16.85 -0.54
C ARG A 15 -17.93 16.18 0.82
N ARG A 16 -18.90 16.38 1.69
CA ARG A 16 -19.04 15.57 2.90
C ARG A 16 -19.76 14.29 2.52
N ILE A 17 -19.10 13.14 2.68
CA ILE A 17 -19.78 11.87 2.72
C ILE A 17 -20.53 11.86 4.05
N SER A 18 -21.85 12.06 4.00
CA SER A 18 -22.70 11.93 5.19
C SER A 18 -22.64 10.46 5.63
N PRO A 19 -22.09 10.13 6.81
CA PRO A 19 -22.27 8.82 7.36
C PRO A 19 -23.78 8.59 7.56
N LYS A 20 -24.26 7.38 7.32
CA LYS A 20 -25.65 7.01 7.67
C LYS A 20 -25.80 7.13 9.18
N GLY A 21 -26.26 8.28 9.65
CA GLY A 21 -26.41 8.63 11.06
C GLY A 21 -26.37 10.14 11.25
N LYS A 22 -26.96 10.61 12.33
CA LYS A 22 -27.01 12.06 12.65
C LYS A 22 -25.58 12.59 12.82
N SER A 23 -25.14 13.47 11.93
CA SER A 23 -23.91 14.22 12.15
C SER A 23 -24.20 15.27 13.23
N LEU A 24 -23.69 15.04 14.42
CA LEU A 24 -23.63 16.05 15.46
C LEU A 24 -22.56 17.07 15.05
N SER A 25 -22.97 18.13 14.35
CA SER A 25 -22.13 19.30 14.13
C SER A 25 -22.55 20.36 15.13
N LEU A 26 -21.63 20.79 15.98
CA LEU A 26 -21.86 21.90 16.92
C LEU A 26 -22.20 23.23 16.18
N PHE A 27 -21.82 23.33 14.90
CA PHE A 27 -21.94 24.52 14.06
C PHE A 27 -22.55 24.16 12.70
N ALA A 28 -23.61 23.35 12.69
CA ALA A 28 -24.24 22.87 11.45
C ALA A 28 -24.77 24.00 10.55
N ASP A 29 -25.19 25.10 11.18
CA ASP A 29 -25.85 26.21 10.52
C ASP A 29 -24.88 27.34 10.10
N ASP A 30 -23.57 27.22 10.42
CA ASP A 30 -22.58 28.21 9.98
C ASP A 30 -22.06 27.85 8.57
N PRO A 31 -22.37 28.65 7.54
CA PRO A 31 -21.99 28.40 6.17
C PRO A 31 -20.47 28.44 5.95
N VAL A 32 -19.72 29.10 6.82
CA VAL A 32 -18.25 29.17 6.74
C VAL A 32 -17.60 27.96 7.40
N VAL A 33 -17.99 27.65 8.64
CA VAL A 33 -17.45 26.51 9.41
C VAL A 33 -17.85 25.18 8.78
N GLY A 34 -19.05 25.10 8.20
CA GLY A 34 -19.57 23.91 7.53
C GLY A 34 -18.79 23.45 6.30
N LYS A 35 -18.09 24.36 5.61
CA LYS A 35 -17.35 24.09 4.38
C LYS A 35 -15.87 23.77 4.62
N TYR A 36 -15.37 23.93 5.82
CA TYR A 36 -13.96 23.76 6.13
C TYR A 36 -13.72 22.74 7.24
N ARG A 37 -12.59 22.07 7.13
CA ARG A 37 -11.99 21.27 8.20
C ARG A 37 -10.80 22.03 8.75
N PHE A 38 -10.79 22.24 10.05
CA PHE A 38 -9.70 22.89 10.75
C PHE A 38 -8.87 21.85 11.50
N SER A 39 -7.56 22.03 11.49
CA SER A 39 -6.61 21.19 12.24
C SER A 39 -5.52 22.10 12.79
N ALA A 40 -5.06 21.82 14.00
CA ALA A 40 -3.92 22.50 14.60
C ALA A 40 -2.81 21.48 14.85
N LEU A 41 -1.60 21.78 14.46
CA LEU A 41 -0.41 20.96 14.66
C LEU A 41 0.61 21.75 15.48
N THR A 42 1.22 21.13 16.46
CA THR A 42 2.33 21.70 17.24
C THR A 42 3.62 21.03 16.84
N THR A 43 4.65 21.82 16.53
CA THR A 43 5.95 21.32 16.07
C THR A 43 7.09 22.21 16.59
N ASP A 44 8.28 21.65 16.69
CA ASP A 44 9.54 22.34 16.92
C ASP A 44 10.31 22.60 15.60
N LEU A 45 9.78 22.13 14.47
CA LEU A 45 10.38 22.31 13.15
C LEU A 45 10.10 23.69 12.60
N ASN A 46 11.15 24.37 12.12
CA ASN A 46 11.05 25.64 11.42
C ASN A 46 10.86 25.40 9.91
N LEU A 47 9.68 24.92 9.53
CA LEU A 47 9.32 24.59 8.16
C LEU A 47 7.99 25.28 7.79
N SER A 48 7.70 25.36 6.49
CA SER A 48 6.42 25.90 6.04
C SER A 48 5.24 25.03 6.52
N ALA A 49 4.10 25.65 6.74
CA ALA A 49 2.87 24.98 7.19
C ALA A 49 2.48 23.80 6.28
N GLU A 50 2.69 23.95 4.97
CA GLU A 50 2.40 22.91 3.98
C GLU A 50 3.31 21.69 4.16
N ILE A 51 4.61 21.89 4.38
CA ILE A 51 5.57 20.79 4.59
C ILE A 51 5.24 20.08 5.91
N ILE A 52 4.97 20.81 6.98
CA ILE A 52 4.58 20.25 8.27
C ILE A 52 3.33 19.39 8.13
N TRP A 53 2.34 19.87 7.38
CA TRP A 53 1.12 19.12 7.12
C TRP A 53 1.37 17.84 6.31
N ARG A 54 2.24 17.89 5.30
CA ARG A 54 2.63 16.69 4.52
C ARG A 54 3.33 15.65 5.39
N ILE A 55 4.26 16.08 6.25
CA ILE A 55 4.95 15.19 7.20
C ILE A 55 3.94 14.53 8.14
N TYR A 56 3.01 15.31 8.69
CA TYR A 56 1.98 14.79 9.59
C TYR A 56 1.05 13.79 8.88
N ARG A 57 0.69 14.05 7.63
CA ARG A 57 -0.12 13.10 6.84
C ARG A 57 0.59 11.78 6.57
N GLY A 58 1.91 11.77 6.47
CA GLY A 58 2.70 10.55 6.34
C GLY A 58 2.49 9.57 7.50
N ARG A 59 2.12 10.07 8.69
CA ARG A 59 1.73 9.23 9.83
C ARG A 59 0.52 8.34 9.53
N ALA A 60 -0.48 8.85 8.83
CA ALA A 60 -1.66 8.06 8.46
C ALA A 60 -1.30 6.90 7.53
N ASP A 61 -0.30 7.07 6.66
CA ASP A 61 0.20 6.00 5.81
C ASP A 61 0.90 4.91 6.65
N CYS A 62 1.72 5.29 7.61
CA CYS A 62 2.34 4.36 8.56
C CYS A 62 1.29 3.54 9.33
N GLU A 63 0.26 4.20 9.85
CA GLU A 63 -0.85 3.51 10.55
C GLU A 63 -1.59 2.53 9.62
N ASN A 64 -1.80 2.88 8.36
CA ASN A 64 -2.41 2.00 7.37
C ASN A 64 -1.51 0.79 7.05
N ARG A 65 -0.19 0.97 7.00
CA ARG A 65 0.77 -0.14 6.81
C ARG A 65 0.76 -1.11 7.99
N ILE A 66 0.73 -0.58 9.21
CA ILE A 66 0.59 -1.41 10.42
C ILE A 66 -0.72 -2.19 10.41
N LYS A 67 -1.83 -1.55 10.03
CA LYS A 67 -3.12 -2.24 9.88
C LYS A 67 -3.06 -3.34 8.84
N GLU A 68 -2.44 -3.10 7.70
CA GLU A 68 -2.26 -4.10 6.65
C GLU A 68 -1.43 -5.30 7.13
N LEU A 69 -0.31 -5.05 7.83
CA LEU A 69 0.47 -6.12 8.45
C LEU A 69 -0.36 -6.96 9.42
N LYS A 70 -1.17 -6.33 10.25
CA LYS A 70 -2.02 -7.03 11.22
C LYS A 70 -3.14 -7.83 10.54
N TYR A 71 -3.89 -7.21 9.66
CA TYR A 71 -5.13 -7.82 9.15
C TYR A 71 -4.94 -8.65 7.89
N ASP A 72 -4.01 -8.27 7.02
CA ASP A 72 -3.80 -8.97 5.74
C ASP A 72 -2.69 -10.02 5.82
N PHE A 73 -1.73 -9.85 6.74
CA PHE A 73 -0.61 -10.77 6.98
C PHE A 73 -0.67 -11.48 8.33
N ALA A 74 -1.70 -11.21 9.14
CA ALA A 74 -1.89 -11.79 10.46
C ALA A 74 -0.68 -11.65 11.41
N ALA A 75 0.03 -10.51 11.33
CA ALA A 75 1.26 -10.27 12.09
C ALA A 75 1.07 -10.17 13.61
N ASP A 76 -0.17 -10.06 14.08
CA ASP A 76 -0.53 -10.06 15.51
C ASP A 76 -1.21 -11.36 15.99
N SER A 77 -1.29 -12.37 15.13
CA SER A 77 -2.08 -13.57 15.38
C SER A 77 -1.25 -14.86 15.28
N PHE A 78 0.06 -14.79 15.55
CA PHE A 78 0.92 -15.97 15.50
C PHE A 78 0.61 -16.91 16.68
N ASN A 79 0.17 -18.10 16.38
CA ASN A 79 -0.08 -19.14 17.39
C ASN A 79 1.14 -20.09 17.52
N MET A 80 2.31 -19.53 17.82
CA MET A 80 3.55 -20.29 17.97
C MET A 80 3.87 -20.42 19.48
N LYS A 81 4.24 -21.63 19.91
CA LYS A 81 4.64 -21.89 21.30
C LYS A 81 6.10 -21.52 21.59
N ASN A 82 6.92 -21.39 20.55
CA ASN A 82 8.35 -21.13 20.66
C ASN A 82 8.67 -19.72 20.19
N PHE A 83 9.49 -18.99 20.95
CA PHE A 83 9.91 -17.62 20.64
C PHE A 83 10.60 -17.55 19.26
N TRP A 84 11.56 -18.41 19.01
CA TRP A 84 12.31 -18.42 17.74
C TRP A 84 11.42 -18.74 16.53
N ALA A 85 10.42 -19.59 16.71
CA ALA A 85 9.45 -19.85 15.66
C ALA A 85 8.57 -18.61 15.37
N THR A 86 8.21 -17.87 16.41
CA THR A 86 7.48 -16.59 16.27
C THR A 86 8.31 -15.55 15.54
N GLU A 87 9.59 -15.42 15.90
CA GLU A 87 10.52 -14.49 15.24
C GLU A 87 10.72 -14.86 13.76
N ALA A 88 10.97 -16.13 13.45
CA ALA A 88 11.12 -16.60 12.08
C ALA A 88 9.86 -16.34 11.24
N THR A 89 8.68 -16.57 11.83
CA THR A 89 7.39 -16.29 11.18
C THR A 89 7.22 -14.80 10.93
N LEU A 90 7.54 -13.94 11.90
CA LEU A 90 7.49 -12.49 11.75
C LEU A 90 8.42 -12.02 10.62
N ASN A 91 9.65 -12.51 10.59
CA ASN A 91 10.60 -12.18 9.53
C ASN A 91 10.10 -12.61 8.15
N THR A 92 9.46 -13.77 8.03
CA THR A 92 8.83 -14.24 6.79
C THR A 92 7.68 -13.32 6.37
N VAL A 93 6.84 -12.90 7.31
CA VAL A 93 5.76 -11.94 7.06
C VAL A 93 6.31 -10.59 6.60
N MET A 94 7.37 -10.09 7.25
CA MET A 94 8.02 -8.83 6.86
C MET A 94 8.62 -8.90 5.46
N LEU A 95 9.23 -10.04 5.10
CA LEU A 95 9.72 -10.27 3.75
C LEU A 95 8.57 -10.25 2.73
N GLY A 96 7.48 -10.96 3.00
CA GLY A 96 6.29 -10.96 2.15
C GLY A 96 5.70 -9.55 1.97
N PHE A 97 5.61 -8.79 3.06
CA PHE A 97 5.14 -7.39 3.01
C PHE A 97 6.06 -6.50 2.16
N ASN A 98 7.38 -6.65 2.27
CA ASN A 98 8.34 -5.91 1.48
C ASN A 98 8.25 -6.26 -0.01
N LEU A 99 8.08 -7.53 -0.35
CA LEU A 99 7.88 -7.98 -1.74
C LEU A 99 6.60 -7.39 -2.35
N ILE A 100 5.49 -7.39 -1.62
CA ILE A 100 4.24 -6.74 -2.07
C ILE A 100 4.40 -5.23 -2.18
N SER A 101 5.14 -4.60 -1.28
CA SER A 101 5.41 -3.17 -1.35
C SER A 101 6.25 -2.82 -2.59
N LEU A 102 7.25 -3.63 -2.91
CA LEU A 102 8.04 -3.50 -4.13
C LEU A 102 7.18 -3.69 -5.39
N LEU A 103 6.33 -4.72 -5.43
CA LEU A 103 5.38 -4.95 -6.52
C LEU A 103 4.51 -3.70 -6.76
N ARG A 104 3.99 -3.09 -5.70
CA ARG A 104 3.19 -1.86 -5.79
C ARG A 104 3.97 -0.68 -6.36
N GLN A 105 5.19 -0.51 -5.88
CA GLN A 105 6.02 0.64 -6.26
C GLN A 105 6.56 0.53 -7.68
N VAL A 106 6.88 -0.66 -8.12
CA VAL A 106 7.50 -0.90 -9.42
C VAL A 106 6.45 -1.21 -10.48
N LEU A 107 5.72 -2.30 -10.33
CA LEU A 107 4.84 -2.79 -11.39
C LEU A 107 3.53 -2.02 -11.49
N LEU A 108 2.92 -1.66 -10.36
CA LEU A 108 1.63 -0.96 -10.39
C LEU A 108 1.75 0.51 -10.77
N LYS A 109 2.87 1.18 -10.48
CA LYS A 109 3.10 2.56 -10.91
C LYS A 109 3.27 2.70 -12.43
N THR A 110 3.93 1.74 -13.06
CA THR A 110 4.19 1.77 -14.50
C THR A 110 2.90 1.74 -15.34
N GLN A 111 1.83 1.18 -14.79
CA GLN A 111 0.52 1.06 -15.46
C GLN A 111 -0.34 2.32 -15.36
N THR A 112 -0.05 3.23 -14.43
CA THR A 112 -0.84 4.43 -14.19
C THR A 112 -0.30 5.66 -14.95
N GLY A 113 0.23 5.45 -16.14
CA GLY A 113 0.62 6.53 -17.04
C GLY A 113 -0.55 7.45 -17.35
N LYS A 114 -0.48 8.70 -16.88
CA LYS A 114 -1.36 9.86 -17.01
C LYS A 114 -2.38 10.05 -15.88
N HIS A 115 -2.07 11.03 -15.02
CA HIS A 115 -3.02 11.76 -14.15
C HIS A 115 -3.86 10.95 -13.16
N VAL A 116 -3.24 10.18 -12.30
CA VAL A 116 -3.89 9.82 -11.05
C VAL A 116 -3.33 10.70 -9.93
N SER A 117 -4.04 11.77 -9.63
CA SER A 117 -3.73 12.72 -8.56
C SER A 117 -3.93 12.14 -7.14
N SER A 118 -4.27 10.89 -7.02
CA SER A 118 -4.26 10.17 -5.75
C SER A 118 -3.61 8.82 -5.96
N GLU A 119 -2.40 8.66 -5.44
CA GLU A 119 -1.72 7.37 -5.32
C GLU A 119 -2.49 6.48 -4.32
N VAL A 120 -3.66 5.99 -4.72
CA VAL A 120 -4.38 4.98 -3.95
C VAL A 120 -3.61 3.67 -4.13
N GLN A 121 -2.70 3.43 -3.23
CA GLN A 121 -2.02 2.15 -3.20
C GLN A 121 -3.03 1.07 -2.81
N HIS A 122 -3.20 0.09 -3.69
CA HIS A 122 -4.05 -1.05 -3.39
C HIS A 122 -3.55 -1.79 -2.15
N THR A 123 -4.45 -2.07 -1.19
CA THR A 123 -4.13 -2.95 -0.06
C THR A 123 -3.87 -4.36 -0.55
N LEU A 124 -3.19 -5.19 0.26
CA LEU A 124 -2.98 -6.60 -0.08
C LEU A 124 -4.32 -7.32 -0.31
N LYS A 125 -5.34 -7.05 0.47
CA LYS A 125 -6.69 -7.59 0.28
C LYS A 125 -7.22 -7.28 -1.13
N THR A 126 -7.06 -6.06 -1.60
CA THR A 126 -7.47 -5.65 -2.95
C THR A 126 -6.63 -6.33 -4.02
N LEU A 127 -5.31 -6.42 -3.84
CA LEU A 127 -4.41 -7.10 -4.77
C LEU A 127 -4.69 -8.60 -4.83
N ARG A 128 -4.94 -9.23 -3.68
CA ARG A 128 -5.31 -10.64 -3.61
C ARG A 128 -6.52 -10.92 -4.49
N TYR A 129 -7.56 -10.10 -4.37
CA TYR A 129 -8.77 -10.25 -5.18
C TYR A 129 -8.53 -9.95 -6.66
N LYS A 130 -7.82 -8.87 -6.97
CA LYS A 130 -7.61 -8.42 -8.36
C LYS A 130 -6.58 -9.26 -9.12
N LEU A 131 -5.54 -9.73 -8.46
CA LEU A 131 -4.36 -10.30 -9.10
C LEU A 131 -4.19 -11.80 -8.76
N PHE A 132 -4.23 -12.17 -7.49
CA PHE A 132 -3.82 -13.51 -7.06
C PHE A 132 -4.96 -14.52 -7.03
N ALA A 133 -6.15 -14.13 -6.54
CA ALA A 133 -7.30 -15.03 -6.45
C ALA A 133 -8.06 -15.10 -7.77
N LYS A 134 -7.45 -15.75 -8.78
CA LYS A 134 -8.05 -15.99 -10.10
C LYS A 134 -8.17 -17.48 -10.35
N ALA A 135 -9.29 -17.88 -10.93
CA ALA A 135 -9.44 -19.23 -11.43
C ALA A 135 -8.41 -19.49 -12.55
N ALA A 136 -7.74 -20.61 -12.50
CA ALA A 136 -6.72 -20.97 -13.46
C ALA A 136 -6.72 -22.46 -13.71
N TYR A 137 -6.26 -22.86 -14.92
CA TYR A 137 -6.00 -24.25 -15.24
C TYR A 137 -4.69 -24.36 -16.02
N ILE A 138 -4.04 -25.51 -15.92
CA ILE A 138 -2.77 -25.77 -16.60
C ILE A 138 -3.04 -26.70 -17.76
N THR A 139 -2.56 -26.31 -18.94
CA THR A 139 -2.49 -27.18 -20.12
C THR A 139 -1.03 -27.52 -20.43
N THR A 140 -0.79 -28.72 -20.94
CA THR A 140 0.54 -29.12 -21.38
C THR A 140 0.53 -29.30 -22.88
N GLU A 141 1.32 -28.50 -23.57
CA GLU A 141 1.48 -28.56 -25.02
C GLU A 141 2.99 -28.62 -25.36
N SER A 142 3.37 -29.58 -26.19
CA SER A 142 4.76 -29.70 -26.66
C SER A 142 5.83 -29.62 -25.57
N ARG A 143 5.62 -30.29 -24.43
CA ARG A 143 6.49 -30.27 -23.22
C ARG A 143 6.54 -28.92 -22.49
N LYS A 144 5.65 -27.98 -22.80
CA LYS A 144 5.51 -26.69 -22.09
C LYS A 144 4.25 -26.71 -21.25
N SER A 145 4.36 -26.27 -20.01
CA SER A 145 3.19 -26.03 -19.16
C SER A 145 2.70 -24.59 -19.36
N ILE A 146 1.45 -24.46 -19.75
CA ILE A 146 0.79 -23.18 -20.00
C ILE A 146 -0.23 -22.95 -18.90
N LEU A 147 -0.08 -21.86 -18.17
CA LEU A 147 -1.04 -21.41 -17.16
C LEU A 147 -2.09 -20.52 -17.83
N ASN A 148 -3.32 -21.01 -17.87
CA ASN A 148 -4.46 -20.27 -18.41
C ASN A 148 -5.22 -19.59 -17.27
N LEU A 149 -5.31 -18.25 -17.30
CA LEU A 149 -6.02 -17.48 -16.30
C LEU A 149 -7.42 -17.12 -16.78
N ALA A 150 -8.44 -17.46 -16.00
CA ALA A 150 -9.81 -17.02 -16.23
C ALA A 150 -9.98 -15.56 -15.79
N MET A 151 -10.11 -14.66 -16.74
CA MET A 151 -10.18 -13.24 -16.48
C MET A 151 -11.27 -12.55 -17.29
N ALA A 152 -12.06 -11.69 -16.62
CA ALA A 152 -13.06 -10.87 -17.28
C ALA A 152 -12.40 -9.96 -18.34
N MET A 153 -13.05 -9.76 -19.48
CA MET A 153 -12.48 -9.01 -20.62
C MET A 153 -11.96 -7.62 -20.25
N GLN A 154 -12.68 -6.91 -19.38
CA GLN A 154 -12.32 -5.58 -18.92
C GLN A 154 -11.00 -5.51 -18.14
N HIS A 155 -10.51 -6.64 -17.61
CA HIS A 155 -9.27 -6.70 -16.83
C HIS A 155 -8.09 -7.28 -17.61
N ARG A 156 -8.31 -7.81 -18.81
CA ARG A 156 -7.26 -8.47 -19.60
C ARG A 156 -6.14 -7.51 -19.99
N THR A 157 -6.49 -6.35 -20.51
CA THR A 157 -5.50 -5.33 -20.93
C THR A 157 -4.64 -4.88 -19.75
N TRP A 158 -5.26 -4.68 -18.57
CA TRP A 158 -4.54 -4.31 -17.38
C TRP A 158 -3.57 -5.42 -16.92
N MET A 159 -4.01 -6.67 -16.95
CA MET A 159 -3.16 -7.81 -16.59
C MET A 159 -2.02 -8.01 -17.58
N GLN A 160 -2.30 -7.88 -18.87
CA GLN A 160 -1.27 -7.99 -19.92
C GLN A 160 -0.18 -6.93 -19.71
N GLY A 161 -0.57 -5.68 -19.52
CA GLY A 161 0.39 -4.62 -19.26
C GLY A 161 1.18 -4.83 -17.96
N LEU A 162 0.58 -5.42 -16.92
CA LEU A 162 1.30 -5.78 -15.70
C LEU A 162 2.34 -6.90 -15.96
N TRP A 163 1.97 -7.87 -16.78
CA TRP A 163 2.85 -8.95 -17.20
C TRP A 163 4.03 -8.44 -18.04
N ASP A 164 3.76 -7.55 -18.98
CA ASP A 164 4.78 -6.94 -19.83
C ASP A 164 5.75 -6.08 -19.01
N ALA A 165 5.22 -5.32 -18.03
CA ALA A 165 6.02 -4.56 -17.09
C ALA A 165 6.90 -5.47 -16.22
N ALA A 166 6.38 -6.61 -15.77
CA ALA A 166 7.14 -7.58 -14.99
C ALA A 166 8.26 -8.23 -15.78
N ASN A 167 8.01 -8.57 -17.06
CA ASN A 167 9.00 -9.15 -17.93
C ASN A 167 10.10 -8.17 -18.38
N SER A 168 9.75 -6.87 -18.46
CA SER A 168 10.71 -5.81 -18.81
C SER A 168 11.49 -5.28 -17.62
N PHE A 169 11.10 -5.68 -16.40
CA PHE A 169 11.75 -5.21 -15.19
C PHE A 169 13.09 -5.90 -14.99
N ASP A 170 14.18 -5.13 -15.08
CA ASP A 170 15.53 -5.60 -14.76
C ASP A 170 15.83 -5.32 -13.28
N LEU A 171 16.16 -6.37 -12.55
CA LEU A 171 16.54 -6.24 -11.14
C LEU A 171 17.91 -5.54 -11.06
N PRO A 172 18.06 -4.48 -10.26
CA PRO A 172 19.32 -3.77 -10.13
C PRO A 172 20.42 -4.61 -9.49
N ALA A 173 20.08 -5.72 -8.85
CA ALA A 173 21.02 -6.66 -8.26
C ALA A 173 21.09 -7.94 -9.10
N LYS A 174 22.20 -8.16 -9.76
CA LYS A 174 22.53 -9.46 -10.36
C LYS A 174 23.07 -10.35 -9.25
N PHE A 175 22.31 -11.35 -8.86
CA PHE A 175 22.81 -12.41 -8.00
C PHE A 175 23.79 -13.25 -8.83
N SER A 176 25.09 -13.12 -8.58
CA SER A 176 26.06 -14.10 -9.08
C SER A 176 25.71 -15.44 -8.45
N PRO A 177 25.60 -16.53 -9.22
CA PRO A 177 25.44 -17.84 -8.62
C PRO A 177 26.63 -18.04 -7.67
N SER A 178 26.35 -18.34 -6.41
CA SER A 178 27.39 -18.69 -5.44
C SER A 178 28.21 -19.82 -6.05
N HIS A 179 29.53 -19.66 -6.07
CA HIS A 179 30.45 -20.73 -6.40
C HIS A 179 30.01 -22.00 -5.67
N SER A 180 29.80 -23.04 -6.44
CA SER A 180 29.71 -24.40 -5.90
C SER A 180 30.86 -24.59 -4.90
N LEU A 181 30.52 -24.90 -3.67
CA LEU A 181 31.48 -25.41 -2.72
C LEU A 181 32.03 -26.72 -3.34
N ASP A 182 33.17 -26.59 -3.95
CA ASP A 182 33.96 -27.77 -4.32
C ASP A 182 34.25 -28.52 -3.02
N SER A 183 33.59 -29.62 -2.86
CA SER A 183 33.89 -30.66 -1.87
C SER A 183 35.27 -31.19 -2.15
N GLY A 184 36.26 -30.74 -1.40
CA GLY A 184 37.52 -31.44 -1.20
C GLY A 184 37.38 -32.44 -0.06
#